data_4d87c4bb018c4120b220966c7cb839ba
#
_entry.id   4d87c4bb018c4120b220966c7cb839ba
#
_cell.length_a   1.000
_cell.length_b   1.000
_cell.length_c   1.000
_cell.angle_alpha   90.00
_cell.angle_beta   90.00
_cell.angle_gamma   90.00
#
_symmetry.space_group_name_H-M   'P 1'
#
loop_
_entity.id
_entity.type
_entity.pdbx_description
1 polymer ?
#
loop_
_entity_poly.entity_id
_entity_poly.type
_entity_poly.pdbx_seq_one_letter_code
_entity_poly.pdbx_strand_id
1 'polypeptide(L)'
;KKLIREHVNQDAFHGIDCSKLVVIDVIEPNQIQKKENFMIRFLASIHGKFLYLMEGYKENEKRRFDEATTALYEALPIIYGVGKLGMYADWTGADYVADNFVNLAMKAKDLERRFHEYINVALSILNKKSLLFILDDCDVNIEKTFEILETIRLYFTSPQIIVVMTGDANLYGMTI
;
A
#
# COMPACT_ATOMS: atom_id res chain seq x y z
N LYS A 1 -22.00 3.39 -2.13
CA LYS A 1 -20.99 3.43 -3.25
C LYS A 1 -21.08 4.73 -4.06
N LYS A 2 -22.26 5.13 -4.49
CA LYS A 2 -22.49 6.36 -5.27
C LYS A 2 -22.24 7.63 -4.43
N LEU A 3 -22.64 7.64 -3.17
CA LEU A 3 -22.50 8.76 -2.22
C LEU A 3 -21.03 9.13 -1.94
N ILE A 4 -20.14 8.14 -1.77
CA ILE A 4 -18.72 8.42 -1.51
C ILE A 4 -18.03 9.01 -2.76
N ARG A 5 -18.36 8.50 -3.96
CA ARG A 5 -17.82 9.05 -5.21
C ARG A 5 -18.34 10.47 -5.50
N GLU A 6 -19.58 10.76 -5.16
CA GLU A 6 -20.19 12.09 -5.38
C GLU A 6 -19.67 13.12 -4.35
N HIS A 7 -19.35 12.73 -3.11
CA HIS A 7 -18.88 13.65 -2.07
C HIS A 7 -17.39 13.96 -2.15
N VAL A 8 -16.57 13.07 -2.67
CA VAL A 8 -15.12 13.34 -2.89
C VAL A 8 -14.89 14.37 -4.00
N ASN A 9 -15.88 14.56 -4.88
CA ASN A 9 -15.84 15.58 -5.95
C ASN A 9 -16.48 16.92 -5.57
N GLN A 10 -17.07 17.06 -4.38
CA GLN A 10 -17.66 18.31 -3.91
C GLN A 10 -16.80 18.86 -2.76
N ASP A 11 -16.40 20.10 -2.85
CA ASP A 11 -15.56 20.96 -2.00
C ASP A 11 -15.79 20.93 -0.47
N ALA A 12 -16.21 19.83 0.13
CA ALA A 12 -16.80 19.80 1.46
C ALA A 12 -16.13 18.89 2.50
N PHE A 13 -14.86 18.56 2.37
CA PHE A 13 -14.09 18.18 3.57
C PHE A 13 -13.57 19.47 4.19
N HIS A 14 -14.20 19.95 5.25
CA HIS A 14 -13.83 21.18 5.95
C HIS A 14 -12.30 21.29 6.12
N GLY A 15 -11.67 22.14 5.31
CA GLY A 15 -10.23 22.43 5.37
C GLY A 15 -9.28 21.52 4.58
N ILE A 16 -9.76 20.49 3.89
CA ILE A 16 -8.92 19.63 3.02
C ILE A 16 -9.03 20.11 1.57
N ASP A 17 -7.92 20.53 1.00
CA ASP A 17 -7.82 20.86 -0.42
C ASP A 17 -7.79 19.57 -1.24
N CYS A 18 -8.96 19.11 -1.68
CA CYS A 18 -9.11 17.90 -2.50
C CYS A 18 -8.33 17.96 -3.82
N SER A 19 -8.01 19.16 -4.31
CA SER A 19 -7.17 19.33 -5.52
C SER A 19 -5.75 18.80 -5.31
N LYS A 20 -5.31 18.67 -4.06
CA LYS A 20 -3.98 18.17 -3.66
C LYS A 20 -3.97 16.68 -3.31
N LEU A 21 -5.08 16.00 -3.46
CA LEU A 21 -5.18 14.55 -3.20
C LEU A 21 -5.12 13.76 -4.52
N VAL A 22 -4.52 12.58 -4.44
CA VAL A 22 -4.75 11.48 -5.39
C VAL A 22 -5.65 10.48 -4.69
N VAL A 23 -6.84 10.26 -5.22
CA VAL A 23 -7.79 9.30 -4.67
C VAL A 23 -7.66 7.98 -5.43
N ILE A 24 -7.38 6.91 -4.71
CA ILE A 24 -7.36 5.56 -5.25
C ILE A 24 -8.80 5.02 -5.29
N ASP A 25 -9.09 4.20 -6.27
CA ASP A 25 -10.39 3.55 -6.37
C ASP A 25 -10.67 2.71 -5.12
N VAL A 26 -11.94 2.66 -4.70
CA VAL A 26 -12.37 1.92 -3.51
C VAL A 26 -11.97 0.44 -3.64
N ILE A 27 -11.30 -0.07 -2.61
CA ILE A 27 -10.88 -1.46 -2.51
C ILE A 27 -11.81 -2.16 -1.51
N GLU A 28 -12.44 -3.24 -1.97
CA GLU A 28 -13.26 -4.11 -1.12
C GLU A 28 -12.43 -5.37 -0.79
N PRO A 29 -12.12 -5.64 0.48
CA PRO A 29 -11.32 -6.81 0.88
C PRO A 29 -11.88 -8.14 0.39
N ASN A 30 -13.21 -8.23 0.27
CA ASN A 30 -13.90 -9.44 -0.20
C ASN A 30 -13.65 -9.78 -1.68
N GLN A 31 -13.24 -8.80 -2.48
CA GLN A 31 -12.92 -9.01 -3.88
C GLN A 31 -11.49 -9.51 -4.09
N ILE A 32 -10.70 -9.55 -3.01
CA ILE A 32 -9.32 -10.04 -3.06
C ILE A 32 -9.33 -11.56 -2.94
N GLN A 33 -8.75 -12.24 -3.92
CA GLN A 33 -8.71 -13.71 -3.93
C GLN A 33 -7.89 -14.24 -2.75
N LYS A 34 -8.22 -15.46 -2.26
CA LYS A 34 -7.56 -16.06 -1.08
C LYS A 34 -6.03 -16.20 -1.21
N LYS A 35 -5.53 -16.33 -2.42
CA LYS A 35 -4.08 -16.47 -2.69
C LYS A 35 -3.39 -15.16 -3.09
N GLU A 36 -4.16 -14.09 -3.25
CA GLU A 36 -3.66 -12.78 -3.64
C GLU A 36 -3.15 -12.04 -2.40
N ASN A 37 -1.92 -11.56 -2.47
CA ASN A 37 -1.34 -10.75 -1.41
C ASN A 37 -1.92 -9.33 -1.49
N PHE A 38 -2.39 -8.82 -0.34
CA PHE A 38 -3.03 -7.51 -0.26
C PHE A 38 -2.10 -6.36 -0.71
N MET A 39 -0.81 -6.40 -0.32
CA MET A 39 0.16 -5.39 -0.73
C MET A 39 0.33 -5.32 -2.24
N ILE A 40 0.36 -6.47 -2.92
CA ILE A 40 0.47 -6.53 -4.39
C ILE A 40 -0.78 -5.93 -5.05
N ARG A 41 -1.97 -6.27 -4.54
CA ARG A 41 -3.23 -5.68 -5.04
C ARG A 41 -3.23 -4.17 -4.88
N PHE A 42 -2.76 -3.71 -3.74
CA PHE A 42 -2.63 -2.29 -3.43
C PHE A 42 -1.70 -1.58 -4.41
N LEU A 43 -0.50 -2.10 -4.58
CA LEU A 43 0.49 -1.56 -5.52
C LEU A 43 -0.05 -1.50 -6.95
N ALA A 44 -0.76 -2.51 -7.38
CA ALA A 44 -1.37 -2.53 -8.72
C ALA A 44 -2.39 -1.39 -8.88
N SER A 45 -3.23 -1.16 -7.87
CA SER A 45 -4.23 -0.09 -7.88
C SER A 45 -3.58 1.30 -7.89
N ILE A 46 -2.55 1.51 -7.06
CA ILE A 46 -1.77 2.76 -7.01
C ILE A 46 -1.07 3.01 -8.34
N HIS A 47 -0.37 2.01 -8.83
CA HIS A 47 0.44 2.12 -10.06
C HIS A 47 -0.45 2.43 -11.26
N GLY A 48 -1.55 1.72 -11.43
CA GLY A 48 -2.52 1.98 -12.49
C GLY A 48 -3.09 3.41 -12.42
N LYS A 49 -3.37 3.90 -11.21
CA LYS A 49 -3.85 5.28 -11.01
C LYS A 49 -2.79 6.30 -11.37
N PHE A 50 -1.54 6.10 -10.97
CA PHE A 50 -0.45 7.02 -11.30
C PHE A 50 -0.17 7.04 -12.81
N LEU A 51 -0.12 5.88 -13.47
CA LEU A 51 0.04 5.82 -14.92
C LEU A 51 -1.05 6.60 -15.66
N TYR A 52 -2.30 6.41 -15.25
CA TYR A 52 -3.43 7.13 -15.82
C TYR A 52 -3.30 8.66 -15.65
N LEU A 53 -2.91 9.10 -14.45
CA LEU A 53 -2.74 10.53 -14.16
C LEU A 53 -1.51 11.15 -14.82
N MET A 54 -0.51 10.35 -15.15
CA MET A 54 0.73 10.78 -15.82
C MET A 54 0.66 10.68 -17.35
N GLU A 55 -0.49 10.32 -17.90
CA GLU A 55 -0.68 10.33 -19.34
C GLU A 55 -0.47 11.75 -19.88
N GLY A 56 0.45 11.90 -20.85
CA GLY A 56 0.82 13.21 -21.43
C GLY A 56 1.92 13.99 -20.70
N TYR A 57 2.48 13.48 -19.59
CA TYR A 57 3.62 14.11 -18.93
C TYR A 57 4.91 13.98 -19.75
N LYS A 58 5.91 14.84 -19.41
CA LYS A 58 7.19 14.89 -20.11
C LYS A 58 8.02 13.62 -19.89
N GLU A 59 8.86 13.27 -20.85
CA GLU A 59 9.68 12.07 -20.83
C GLU A 59 10.62 11.99 -19.61
N ASN A 60 11.19 13.12 -19.17
CA ASN A 60 12.04 13.14 -17.99
C ASN A 60 11.27 12.85 -16.68
N GLU A 61 10.00 13.24 -16.60
CA GLU A 61 9.13 12.95 -15.45
C GLU A 61 8.74 11.47 -15.42
N LYS A 62 8.40 10.93 -16.59
CA LYS A 62 8.13 9.49 -16.75
C LYS A 62 9.35 8.66 -16.36
N ARG A 63 10.54 9.01 -16.85
CA ARG A 63 11.77 8.31 -16.48
C ARG A 63 12.03 8.28 -14.97
N ARG A 64 11.84 9.42 -14.28
CA ARG A 64 11.97 9.46 -12.81
C ARG A 64 10.97 8.55 -12.10
N PHE A 65 9.76 8.48 -12.61
CA PHE A 65 8.75 7.57 -12.09
C PHE A 65 9.11 6.10 -12.34
N ASP A 66 9.59 5.77 -13.54
CA ASP A 66 10.01 4.43 -13.91
C ASP A 66 11.22 3.94 -13.09
N GLU A 67 12.18 4.83 -12.80
CA GLU A 67 13.31 4.53 -11.92
C GLU A 67 12.84 4.18 -10.50
N ALA A 68 11.92 4.96 -9.94
CA ALA A 68 11.35 4.69 -8.62
C ALA A 68 10.50 3.40 -8.62
N THR A 69 9.76 3.14 -9.68
CA THR A 69 8.97 1.92 -9.89
C THR A 69 9.87 0.69 -9.94
N THR A 70 10.93 0.75 -10.72
CA THR A 70 11.92 -0.34 -10.84
C THR A 70 12.55 -0.65 -9.49
N ALA A 71 12.99 0.39 -8.77
CA ALA A 71 13.57 0.24 -7.44
C ALA A 71 12.60 -0.42 -6.44
N LEU A 72 11.32 -0.07 -6.49
CA LEU A 72 10.29 -0.70 -5.67
C LEU A 72 10.09 -2.17 -6.05
N TYR A 73 10.00 -2.48 -7.34
CA TYR A 73 9.76 -3.84 -7.82
C TYR A 73 10.91 -4.81 -7.48
N GLU A 74 12.14 -4.32 -7.44
CA GLU A 74 13.31 -5.10 -6.99
C GLU A 74 13.20 -5.52 -5.51
N ALA A 75 12.46 -4.76 -4.69
CA ALA A 75 12.25 -5.08 -3.28
C ALA A 75 11.06 -6.01 -3.02
N LEU A 76 10.10 -6.13 -3.95
CA LEU A 76 8.88 -6.92 -3.76
C LEU A 76 9.09 -8.42 -3.50
N PRO A 77 10.12 -9.12 -4.01
CA PRO A 77 10.31 -10.55 -3.74
C PRO A 77 10.32 -10.91 -2.27
N ILE A 78 10.60 -9.96 -1.37
CA ILE A 78 10.56 -10.19 0.08
C ILE A 78 9.16 -10.52 0.58
N ILE A 79 8.11 -9.95 -0.01
CA ILE A 79 6.71 -10.22 0.36
C ILE A 79 6.40 -11.71 0.22
N TYR A 80 6.98 -12.36 -0.79
CA TYR A 80 6.82 -13.79 -1.03
C TYR A 80 7.81 -14.65 -0.22
N GLY A 81 8.93 -14.07 0.20
CA GLY A 81 10.01 -14.79 0.91
C GLY A 81 9.73 -14.98 2.39
N VAL A 82 9.07 -14.02 3.05
CA VAL A 82 8.79 -14.08 4.49
C VAL A 82 7.90 -15.27 4.86
N GLY A 83 6.88 -15.55 4.04
CA GLY A 83 5.99 -16.70 4.26
C GLY A 83 6.65 -18.07 4.03
N LYS A 84 7.68 -18.14 3.18
CA LYS A 84 8.37 -19.39 2.86
C LYS A 84 9.50 -19.73 3.85
N LEU A 85 10.17 -18.75 4.44
CA LEU A 85 11.25 -18.97 5.40
C LEU A 85 10.76 -19.63 6.69
N GLY A 86 9.53 -19.36 7.12
CA GLY A 86 8.90 -20.04 8.25
C GLY A 86 8.59 -21.52 7.98
N MET A 87 8.43 -21.94 6.71
CA MET A 87 8.15 -23.32 6.32
C MET A 87 9.41 -24.16 6.02
N TYR A 88 10.57 -23.52 5.80
CA TYR A 88 11.84 -24.19 5.44
C TYR A 88 12.93 -24.03 6.48
N ALA A 89 12.64 -23.49 7.66
CA ALA A 89 13.56 -23.49 8.78
C ALA A 89 13.68 -24.94 9.32
N ASP A 90 14.34 -25.79 8.53
CA ASP A 90 14.87 -27.05 9.03
C ASP A 90 16.03 -26.69 9.98
N TRP A 91 15.90 -27.10 11.22
CA TRP A 91 16.59 -26.63 12.43
C TRP A 91 18.08 -26.96 12.49
N THR A 92 18.83 -26.75 11.43
CA THR A 92 20.26 -27.12 11.36
C THR A 92 21.18 -25.88 11.30
N GLY A 93 21.24 -25.15 12.42
CA GLY A 93 22.26 -24.11 12.61
C GLY A 93 21.68 -22.77 13.06
N ALA A 94 21.79 -22.46 14.35
CA ALA A 94 21.29 -21.22 14.95
C ALA A 94 21.86 -19.95 14.30
N ASP A 95 23.13 -20.00 13.85
CA ASP A 95 23.80 -18.85 13.23
C ASP A 95 23.27 -18.57 11.81
N TYR A 96 23.01 -19.60 11.02
CA TYR A 96 22.41 -19.44 9.67
C TYR A 96 21.00 -18.87 9.73
N VAL A 97 20.23 -19.24 10.74
CA VAL A 97 18.87 -18.71 10.97
C VAL A 97 18.94 -17.24 11.37
N ALA A 98 19.84 -16.86 12.26
CA ALA A 98 19.99 -15.48 12.71
C ALA A 98 20.37 -14.53 11.58
N ASP A 99 21.36 -14.89 10.76
CA ASP A 99 21.80 -14.07 9.61
C ASP A 99 20.70 -13.91 8.57
N ASN A 100 19.91 -14.96 8.32
CA ASN A 100 18.78 -14.90 7.40
C ASN A 100 17.64 -13.99 7.94
N PHE A 101 17.35 -14.01 9.24
CA PHE A 101 16.37 -13.11 9.85
C PHE A 101 16.82 -11.65 9.80
N VAL A 102 18.08 -11.35 10.08
CA VAL A 102 18.62 -9.99 9.98
C VAL A 102 18.56 -9.49 8.55
N ASN A 103 19.00 -10.30 7.57
CA ASN A 103 18.93 -9.95 6.16
C ASN A 103 17.48 -9.74 5.71
N LEU A 104 16.55 -10.53 6.20
CA LEU A 104 15.13 -10.41 5.89
C LEU A 104 14.54 -9.12 6.48
N ALA A 105 14.87 -8.80 7.73
CA ALA A 105 14.45 -7.57 8.37
C ALA A 105 15.00 -6.32 7.66
N MET A 106 16.27 -6.36 7.22
CA MET A 106 16.88 -5.28 6.44
C MET A 106 16.16 -5.08 5.10
N LYS A 107 15.85 -6.17 4.39
CA LYS A 107 15.10 -6.12 3.13
C LYS A 107 13.67 -5.63 3.32
N ALA A 108 12.99 -6.01 4.41
CA ALA A 108 11.66 -5.51 4.71
C ALA A 108 11.65 -4.00 4.94
N LYS A 109 12.65 -3.49 5.68
CA LYS A 109 12.86 -2.05 5.87
C LYS A 109 13.22 -1.32 4.56
N ASP A 110 13.96 -1.97 3.66
CA ASP A 110 14.26 -1.43 2.34
C ASP A 110 12.99 -1.34 1.48
N LEU A 111 12.09 -2.31 1.53
CA LEU A 111 10.80 -2.26 0.85
C LEU A 111 9.94 -1.08 1.33
N GLU A 112 9.83 -0.87 2.63
CA GLU A 112 9.11 0.28 3.21
C GLU A 112 9.67 1.60 2.67
N ARG A 113 10.99 1.77 2.73
CA ARG A 113 11.67 2.96 2.23
C ARG A 113 11.41 3.20 0.75
N ARG A 114 11.58 2.16 -0.09
CA ARG A 114 11.35 2.25 -1.55
C ARG A 114 9.89 2.52 -1.89
N PHE A 115 8.96 1.97 -1.12
CA PHE A 115 7.55 2.28 -1.26
C PHE A 115 7.25 3.76 -0.99
N HIS A 116 7.79 4.32 0.11
CA HIS A 116 7.63 5.74 0.40
C HIS A 116 8.31 6.63 -0.64
N GLU A 117 9.49 6.27 -1.13
CA GLU A 117 10.16 6.99 -2.22
C GLU A 117 9.33 6.98 -3.51
N TYR A 118 8.77 5.84 -3.88
CA TYR A 118 7.89 5.71 -5.04
C TYR A 118 6.66 6.63 -4.94
N ILE A 119 5.98 6.63 -3.79
CA ILE A 119 4.84 7.53 -3.54
C ILE A 119 5.26 9.00 -3.62
N ASN A 120 6.38 9.36 -2.99
CA ASN A 120 6.90 10.73 -3.01
C ASN A 120 7.23 11.23 -4.41
N VAL A 121 7.87 10.41 -5.22
CA VAL A 121 8.21 10.74 -6.61
C VAL A 121 6.93 10.97 -7.41
N ALA A 122 5.97 10.05 -7.32
CA ALA A 122 4.70 10.16 -8.04
C ALA A 122 3.91 11.41 -7.63
N LEU A 123 3.73 11.66 -6.33
CA LEU A 123 3.03 12.84 -5.84
C LEU A 123 3.73 14.15 -6.24
N SER A 124 5.06 14.18 -6.21
CA SER A 124 5.86 15.33 -6.64
C SER A 124 5.63 15.64 -8.12
N ILE A 125 5.66 14.65 -9.00
CA ILE A 125 5.41 14.80 -10.44
C ILE A 125 3.99 15.32 -10.67
N LEU A 126 3.00 14.77 -9.99
CA LEU A 126 1.60 15.14 -10.12
C LEU A 126 1.25 16.47 -9.43
N ASN A 127 2.20 17.11 -8.73
CA ASN A 127 1.96 18.29 -7.89
C ASN A 127 0.83 18.06 -6.87
N LYS A 128 0.80 16.86 -6.26
CA LYS A 128 -0.13 16.44 -5.21
C LYS A 128 0.58 16.34 -3.87
N LYS A 129 -0.18 16.37 -2.77
CA LYS A 129 0.37 16.30 -1.41
C LYS A 129 0.17 14.93 -0.76
N SER A 130 -0.95 14.28 -1.05
CA SER A 130 -1.30 13.04 -0.37
C SER A 130 -2.07 12.10 -1.26
N LEU A 131 -1.99 10.83 -0.90
CA LEU A 131 -2.68 9.70 -1.47
C LEU A 131 -3.78 9.27 -0.52
N LEU A 132 -5.01 9.16 -1.00
CA LEU A 132 -6.17 8.71 -0.23
C LEU A 132 -6.60 7.33 -0.67
N PHE A 133 -6.61 6.41 0.28
CA PHE A 133 -7.17 5.06 0.15
C PHE A 133 -8.50 4.94 0.84
N ILE A 134 -9.44 4.28 0.19
CA ILE A 134 -10.73 3.96 0.76
C ILE A 134 -10.90 2.44 0.72
N LEU A 135 -11.00 1.85 1.90
CA LEU A 135 -11.25 0.43 2.10
C LEU A 135 -12.67 0.27 2.59
N ASP A 136 -13.50 -0.42 1.83
CA ASP A 136 -14.93 -0.57 2.12
C ASP A 136 -15.25 -2.00 2.55
N ASP A 137 -16.24 -2.15 3.45
CA ASP A 137 -16.70 -3.46 3.94
C ASP A 137 -15.57 -4.32 4.57
N CYS A 138 -14.68 -3.68 5.36
CA CYS A 138 -13.55 -4.38 5.98
C CYS A 138 -13.95 -5.40 7.04
N ASP A 139 -15.16 -5.33 7.58
CA ASP A 139 -15.69 -6.20 8.62
C ASP A 139 -16.24 -7.55 8.10
N VAL A 140 -16.45 -7.68 6.80
CA VAL A 140 -17.05 -8.89 6.21
C VAL A 140 -16.08 -10.09 6.18
N ASN A 141 -14.76 -9.83 6.17
CA ASN A 141 -13.73 -10.87 6.18
C ASN A 141 -12.62 -10.55 7.18
N ILE A 142 -12.74 -11.08 8.40
CA ILE A 142 -11.83 -10.81 9.51
C ILE A 142 -10.37 -11.18 9.20
N GLU A 143 -10.12 -12.32 8.55
CA GLU A 143 -8.76 -12.75 8.20
C GLU A 143 -8.09 -11.75 7.24
N LYS A 144 -8.83 -11.30 6.24
CA LYS A 144 -8.36 -10.30 5.28
C LYS A 144 -8.19 -8.92 5.93
N THR A 145 -9.06 -8.56 6.85
CA THR A 145 -8.95 -7.31 7.60
C THR A 145 -7.66 -7.28 8.42
N PHE A 146 -7.28 -8.38 9.04
CA PHE A 146 -5.99 -8.49 9.74
C PHE A 146 -4.80 -8.28 8.80
N GLU A 147 -4.78 -8.95 7.65
CA GLU A 147 -3.73 -8.79 6.64
C GLU A 147 -3.62 -7.33 6.16
N ILE A 148 -4.77 -6.68 6.00
CA ILE A 148 -4.87 -5.27 5.62
C ILE A 148 -4.29 -4.35 6.70
N LEU A 149 -4.73 -4.52 7.95
CA LEU A 149 -4.25 -3.71 9.08
C LEU A 149 -2.74 -3.86 9.28
N GLU A 150 -2.20 -5.07 9.16
CA GLU A 150 -0.75 -5.31 9.20
C GLU A 150 -0.02 -4.62 8.04
N THR A 151 -0.58 -4.67 6.84
CA THR A 151 0.00 -3.99 5.68
C THR A 151 0.01 -2.47 5.88
N ILE A 152 -1.09 -1.90 6.40
CA ILE A 152 -1.18 -0.48 6.73
C ILE A 152 -0.13 -0.11 7.77
N ARG A 153 -0.03 -0.88 8.86
CA ARG A 153 0.92 -0.65 9.93
C ARG A 153 2.37 -0.70 9.44
N LEU A 154 2.69 -1.61 8.54
CA LEU A 154 4.06 -1.82 8.07
C LEU A 154 4.49 -0.83 6.98
N TYR A 155 3.58 -0.45 6.09
CA TYR A 155 3.98 0.27 4.87
C TYR A 155 3.31 1.63 4.69
N PHE A 156 2.17 1.90 5.36
CA PHE A 156 1.40 3.12 5.11
C PHE A 156 1.54 4.19 6.20
N THR A 157 2.49 4.03 7.10
CA THR A 157 2.84 5.03 8.13
C THR A 157 3.63 6.19 7.53
N SER A 158 3.01 6.94 6.65
CA SER A 158 3.59 8.12 6.01
C SER A 158 2.59 9.29 6.09
N PRO A 159 3.04 10.53 6.34
CA PRO A 159 2.16 11.70 6.36
C PRO A 159 1.50 12.00 5.01
N GLN A 160 1.97 11.36 3.95
CA GLN A 160 1.41 11.50 2.61
C GLN A 160 0.34 10.46 2.29
N ILE A 161 0.10 9.50 3.18
CA ILE A 161 -0.87 8.42 2.97
C ILE A 161 -2.01 8.57 3.98
N ILE A 162 -3.22 8.68 3.46
CA ILE A 162 -4.46 8.74 4.24
C ILE A 162 -5.23 7.47 3.93
N VAL A 163 -5.56 6.71 4.97
CA VAL A 163 -6.38 5.49 4.84
C VAL A 163 -7.72 5.73 5.54
N VAL A 164 -8.79 5.54 4.81
CA VAL A 164 -10.16 5.54 5.33
C VAL A 164 -10.69 4.12 5.23
N MET A 165 -11.10 3.57 6.35
CA MET A 165 -11.70 2.24 6.43
C MET A 165 -13.14 2.34 6.88
N THR A 166 -14.04 1.63 6.22
CA THR A 166 -15.43 1.46 6.65
C THR A 166 -15.66 0.05 7.15
N GLY A 167 -16.55 -0.10 8.10
CA GLY A 167 -16.90 -1.39 8.72
C GLY A 167 -17.45 -1.21 10.13
N ASP A 168 -17.73 -2.32 10.84
CA ASP A 168 -18.21 -2.29 12.22
C ASP A 168 -17.08 -1.93 13.19
N ALA A 169 -17.20 -0.77 13.84
CA ALA A 169 -16.22 -0.27 14.82
C ALA A 169 -16.02 -1.24 16.01
N ASN A 170 -17.02 -2.05 16.36
CA ASN A 170 -16.90 -3.02 17.46
C ASN A 170 -15.95 -4.17 17.10
N LEU A 171 -15.90 -4.58 15.82
CA LEU A 171 -14.96 -5.59 15.37
C LEU A 171 -13.51 -5.10 15.41
N TYR A 172 -13.27 -3.83 15.12
CA TYR A 172 -11.92 -3.24 15.24
C TYR A 172 -11.44 -3.17 16.69
N GLY A 173 -12.33 -2.90 17.64
CA GLY A 173 -12.01 -2.86 19.07
C GLY A 173 -11.66 -4.22 19.68
N MET A 174 -12.03 -5.34 19.04
CA MET A 174 -11.68 -6.69 19.46
C MET A 174 -10.32 -7.17 18.91
N THR A 175 -9.74 -6.44 17.98
CA THR A 175 -8.54 -6.82 17.21
C THR A 175 -7.30 -6.01 17.59
N ILE A 176 -7.44 -5.02 18.45
CA ILE A 176 -6.36 -4.20 19.00
C ILE A 176 -6.16 -4.54 20.47
#